data_d3a10ffda36cd17837e5884b8f52172a
#
_entry.id   d3a10ffda36cd17837e5884b8f52172a
#
_cell.length_a   1.000
_cell.length_b   1.000
_cell.length_c   1.000
_cell.angle_alpha   90.00
_cell.angle_beta   90.00
_cell.angle_gamma   90.00
#
_symmetry.space_group_name_H-M   'P 1'
#
loop_
_entity.id
_entity.type
_entity.pdbx_description
1 polymer ?
#
loop_
_entity_poly.entity_id
_entity_poly.type
_entity_poly.pdbx_seq_one_letter_code
_entity_poly.pdbx_strand_id
1 'polypeptide(L)'
;MDVPIKKETIARFYSKIDANGKCHLWTAAKQRQGYGMFSVNGKSMPAHRFSYLLHRGEIGDGLVIHQTCENSACVNPEHLIPQSRSLNKVNYTMLRISEEMIEKESVKYLLRLRNVRPELKDMINDLMCKITMIPKEQIETADEFGFTFGNRKPF
;
A
#
# COMPACT_ATOMS: atom_id res chain seq x y z
N MET A 1 19.97 -22.88 5.67
CA MET A 1 21.06 -22.39 4.79
C MET A 1 22.09 -21.72 5.66
N ASP A 2 23.08 -22.49 6.13
CA ASP A 2 24.09 -22.00 7.08
C ASP A 2 25.36 -21.44 6.41
N VAL A 3 25.19 -20.54 5.45
CA VAL A 3 26.33 -19.76 5.00
C VAL A 3 26.35 -18.46 5.81
N PRO A 4 27.36 -18.26 6.68
CA PRO A 4 27.44 -17.05 7.48
C PRO A 4 27.45 -15.82 6.56
N ILE A 5 26.51 -14.90 6.82
CA ILE A 5 26.42 -13.65 6.06
C ILE A 5 27.66 -12.82 6.39
N LYS A 6 28.48 -12.50 5.39
CA LYS A 6 29.72 -11.73 5.57
C LYS A 6 29.39 -10.32 6.08
N LYS A 7 30.25 -9.77 6.96
CA LYS A 7 30.11 -8.41 7.50
C LYS A 7 30.01 -7.34 6.40
N GLU A 8 30.76 -7.51 5.31
CA GLU A 8 30.73 -6.60 4.16
C GLU A 8 29.35 -6.59 3.46
N THR A 9 28.67 -7.76 3.43
CA THR A 9 27.30 -7.86 2.87
C THR A 9 26.30 -7.12 3.74
N ILE A 10 26.44 -7.20 5.07
CA ILE A 10 25.60 -6.49 6.03
C ILE A 10 25.83 -4.98 5.88
N ALA A 11 27.06 -4.51 5.87
CA ALA A 11 27.41 -3.10 5.69
C ALA A 11 26.84 -2.54 4.37
N ARG A 12 26.98 -3.30 3.27
CA ARG A 12 26.41 -2.96 1.96
C ARG A 12 24.88 -2.91 1.96
N PHE A 13 24.22 -3.73 2.78
CA PHE A 13 22.75 -3.67 2.95
C PHE A 13 22.34 -2.37 3.60
N TYR A 14 22.95 -2.04 4.75
CA TYR A 14 22.62 -0.82 5.49
C TYR A 14 22.95 0.47 4.74
N SER A 15 24.00 0.49 3.91
CA SER A 15 24.36 1.67 3.09
C SER A 15 23.28 2.03 2.04
N LYS A 16 22.27 1.17 1.83
CA LYS A 16 21.17 1.35 0.88
C LYS A 16 19.84 1.61 1.55
N ILE A 17 19.84 2.00 2.80
CA ILE A 17 18.64 2.25 3.60
C ILE A 17 18.62 3.70 4.05
N ASP A 18 17.49 4.36 3.81
CA ASP A 18 17.15 5.62 4.45
C ASP A 18 16.25 5.32 5.66
N ALA A 19 16.75 5.59 6.87
CA ALA A 19 16.08 5.32 8.14
C ALA A 19 15.60 6.60 8.85
N ASN A 20 15.42 7.72 8.14
CA ASN A 20 15.05 9.01 8.72
C ASN A 20 13.58 9.12 9.17
N GLY A 21 12.78 8.07 9.04
CA GLY A 21 11.35 8.05 9.40
C GLY A 21 10.92 6.75 10.08
N LYS A 22 9.61 6.60 10.27
CA LYS A 22 9.03 5.35 10.83
C LYS A 22 9.36 4.11 9.98
N CYS A 23 9.44 4.28 8.67
CA CYS A 23 9.86 3.23 7.75
C CYS A 23 11.35 3.37 7.44
N HIS A 24 12.06 2.27 7.39
CA HIS A 24 13.40 2.19 6.81
C HIS A 24 13.25 1.93 5.31
N LEU A 25 13.55 2.91 4.48
CA LEU A 25 13.27 2.85 3.04
C LEU A 25 14.47 2.36 2.25
N TRP A 26 14.25 1.36 1.40
CA TRP A 26 15.25 0.90 0.45
C TRP A 26 15.45 1.92 -0.68
N THR A 27 16.70 2.38 -0.86
CA THR A 27 17.05 3.45 -1.80
C THR A 27 17.71 2.94 -3.09
N ALA A 28 18.07 1.65 -3.17
CA ALA A 28 18.70 1.05 -4.36
C ALA A 28 17.67 0.42 -5.32
N ALA A 29 18.12 -0.48 -6.19
CA ALA A 29 17.29 -1.12 -7.22
C ALA A 29 15.98 -1.70 -6.67
N LYS A 30 14.87 -1.45 -7.38
CA LYS A 30 13.52 -1.91 -7.04
C LYS A 30 12.90 -2.65 -8.23
N GLN A 31 11.98 -3.58 -7.96
CA GLN A 31 11.08 -4.17 -8.96
C GLN A 31 9.98 -3.18 -9.36
N ARG A 32 9.23 -3.54 -10.42
CA ARG A 32 8.10 -2.73 -10.91
C ARG A 32 7.06 -2.42 -9.83
N GLN A 33 6.84 -3.35 -8.88
CA GLN A 33 5.89 -3.18 -7.76
C GLN A 33 6.46 -2.36 -6.58
N GLY A 34 7.68 -1.80 -6.72
CA GLY A 34 8.32 -1.00 -5.68
C GLY A 34 9.15 -1.79 -4.67
N TYR A 35 9.13 -3.11 -4.69
CA TYR A 35 9.93 -3.93 -3.78
C TYR A 35 11.43 -3.78 -4.06
N GLY A 36 12.19 -3.46 -3.01
CA GLY A 36 13.63 -3.41 -3.06
C GLY A 36 14.25 -4.76 -3.40
N MET A 37 15.34 -4.76 -4.20
CA MET A 37 16.10 -5.96 -4.55
C MET A 37 17.52 -5.87 -4.04
N PHE A 38 17.96 -6.94 -3.39
CA PHE A 38 19.31 -7.06 -2.84
C PHE A 38 19.96 -8.36 -3.29
N SER A 39 21.26 -8.29 -3.66
CA SER A 39 22.01 -9.47 -4.08
C SER A 39 22.91 -9.97 -2.94
N VAL A 40 22.79 -11.25 -2.60
CA VAL A 40 23.58 -11.95 -1.61
C VAL A 40 24.25 -13.16 -2.29
N ASN A 41 25.58 -13.22 -2.27
CA ASN A 41 26.34 -14.32 -2.86
C ASN A 41 25.93 -14.63 -4.32
N GLY A 42 25.71 -13.57 -5.14
CA GLY A 42 25.30 -13.70 -6.55
C GLY A 42 23.82 -14.03 -6.76
N LYS A 43 23.05 -14.27 -5.72
CA LYS A 43 21.59 -14.51 -5.81
C LYS A 43 20.81 -13.28 -5.41
N SER A 44 19.89 -12.84 -6.25
CA SER A 44 19.00 -11.70 -5.96
C SER A 44 17.81 -12.14 -5.13
N MET A 45 17.47 -11.35 -4.12
CA MET A 45 16.30 -11.57 -3.27
C MET A 45 15.65 -10.25 -2.87
N PRO A 46 14.34 -10.23 -2.47
CA PRO A 46 13.72 -9.02 -1.95
C PRO A 46 14.45 -8.48 -0.71
N ALA A 47 14.70 -7.17 -0.68
CA ALA A 47 15.46 -6.52 0.40
C ALA A 47 14.78 -6.65 1.77
N HIS A 48 13.44 -6.55 1.83
CA HIS A 48 12.68 -6.78 3.07
C HIS A 48 12.81 -8.21 3.58
N ARG A 49 12.88 -9.20 2.68
CA ARG A 49 13.12 -10.60 3.05
C ARG A 49 14.53 -10.80 3.63
N PHE A 50 15.54 -10.13 3.06
CA PHE A 50 16.90 -10.14 3.63
C PHE A 50 16.93 -9.46 4.99
N SER A 51 16.23 -8.32 5.16
CA SER A 51 16.11 -7.66 6.46
C SER A 51 15.51 -8.58 7.52
N TYR A 52 14.43 -9.28 7.19
CA TYR A 52 13.80 -10.24 8.09
C TYR A 52 14.79 -11.35 8.52
N LEU A 53 15.45 -11.99 7.54
CA LEU A 53 16.45 -13.04 7.81
C LEU A 53 17.59 -12.56 8.73
N LEU A 54 18.02 -11.30 8.56
CA LEU A 54 19.11 -10.73 9.34
C LEU A 54 18.73 -10.46 10.80
N HIS A 55 17.48 -10.08 11.08
CA HIS A 55 17.04 -9.61 12.40
C HIS A 55 16.15 -10.61 13.15
N ARG A 56 15.41 -11.46 12.44
CA ARG A 56 14.41 -12.36 13.03
C ARG A 56 14.70 -13.85 12.77
N GLY A 57 15.68 -14.15 11.89
CA GLY A 57 16.06 -15.52 11.58
C GLY A 57 15.32 -16.11 10.40
N GLU A 58 15.21 -17.43 10.35
CA GLU A 58 14.66 -18.16 9.21
C GLU A 58 13.18 -17.87 8.92
N ILE A 59 12.84 -17.92 7.64
CA ILE A 59 11.46 -17.80 7.17
C ILE A 59 10.93 -19.21 6.95
N GLY A 60 9.87 -19.55 7.69
CA GLY A 60 9.24 -20.87 7.58
C GLY A 60 8.77 -21.19 6.16
N ASP A 61 8.69 -22.48 5.84
CA ASP A 61 8.28 -22.95 4.53
C ASP A 61 6.87 -22.48 4.17
N GLY A 62 6.71 -22.07 2.90
CA GLY A 62 5.44 -21.55 2.40
C GLY A 62 5.08 -20.14 2.86
N LEU A 63 5.89 -19.52 3.74
CA LEU A 63 5.65 -18.15 4.21
C LEU A 63 6.27 -17.10 3.29
N VAL A 64 5.61 -15.94 3.25
CA VAL A 64 6.11 -14.69 2.67
C VAL A 64 6.26 -13.66 3.77
N ILE A 65 7.13 -12.67 3.55
CA ILE A 65 7.27 -11.55 4.47
C ILE A 65 6.37 -10.41 3.98
N HIS A 66 5.43 -10.03 4.83
CA HIS A 66 4.50 -8.93 4.62
C HIS A 66 4.99 -7.67 5.34
N GLN A 67 4.80 -6.52 4.69
CA GLN A 67 5.09 -5.20 5.26
C GLN A 67 3.80 -4.61 5.85
N THR A 68 3.68 -4.60 7.18
CA THR A 68 2.49 -4.10 7.90
C THR A 68 2.20 -2.62 7.68
N CYS A 69 3.20 -1.86 7.22
CA CYS A 69 3.08 -0.45 6.85
C CYS A 69 2.64 -0.23 5.40
N GLU A 70 2.36 -1.30 4.64
CA GLU A 70 1.94 -1.29 3.22
C GLU A 70 2.91 -0.60 2.24
N ASN A 71 4.09 -0.19 2.71
CA ASN A 71 5.13 0.39 1.88
C ASN A 71 6.08 -0.70 1.36
N SER A 72 5.99 -1.02 0.05
CA SER A 72 6.80 -2.07 -0.59
C SER A 72 8.31 -1.83 -0.54
N ALA A 73 8.76 -0.57 -0.36
CA ALA A 73 10.17 -0.23 -0.19
C ALA A 73 10.66 -0.35 1.26
N CYS A 74 9.77 -0.58 2.24
CA CYS A 74 10.13 -0.65 3.63
C CYS A 74 10.90 -1.94 3.95
N VAL A 75 12.02 -1.79 4.65
CA VAL A 75 12.86 -2.88 5.17
C VAL A 75 13.01 -2.82 6.69
N ASN A 76 12.19 -2.00 7.39
CA ASN A 76 12.21 -1.91 8.85
C ASN A 76 11.77 -3.26 9.45
N PRO A 77 12.62 -3.96 10.25
CA PRO A 77 12.29 -5.27 10.82
C PRO A 77 11.05 -5.27 11.72
N GLU A 78 10.68 -4.12 12.33
CA GLU A 78 9.47 -3.98 13.14
C GLU A 78 8.19 -3.97 12.30
N HIS A 79 8.30 -3.67 11.01
CA HIS A 79 7.18 -3.67 10.06
C HIS A 79 7.09 -4.96 9.24
N LEU A 80 7.93 -5.98 9.54
CA LEU A 80 8.01 -7.22 8.78
C LEU A 80 7.45 -8.38 9.57
N ILE A 81 6.41 -9.03 9.04
CA ILE A 81 5.82 -10.23 9.63
C ILE A 81 5.76 -11.38 8.62
N PRO A 82 6.00 -12.64 9.06
CA PRO A 82 5.79 -13.80 8.21
C PRO A 82 4.30 -14.13 8.15
N GLN A 83 3.78 -14.40 6.96
CA GLN A 83 2.39 -14.86 6.79
C GLN A 83 2.26 -15.78 5.57
N SER A 84 1.18 -16.54 5.49
CA SER A 84 0.89 -17.40 4.34
C SER A 84 0.60 -16.54 3.09
N ARG A 85 0.94 -17.08 1.90
CA ARG A 85 0.62 -16.42 0.62
C ARG A 85 -0.87 -16.18 0.42
N SER A 86 -1.70 -17.12 0.87
CA SER A 86 -3.15 -17.01 0.78
C SER A 86 -3.67 -15.84 1.62
N LEU A 87 -3.22 -15.73 2.86
CA LEU A 87 -3.61 -14.64 3.76
C LEU A 87 -3.13 -13.28 3.22
N ASN A 88 -1.90 -13.21 2.72
CA ASN A 88 -1.36 -12.00 2.11
C ASN A 88 -2.21 -11.52 0.93
N LYS A 89 -2.62 -12.44 0.05
CA LYS A 89 -3.49 -12.14 -1.08
C LYS A 89 -4.89 -11.70 -0.64
N VAL A 90 -5.46 -12.36 0.36
CA VAL A 90 -6.79 -12.01 0.89
C VAL A 90 -6.78 -10.63 1.52
N ASN A 91 -5.81 -10.32 2.38
CA ASN A 91 -5.69 -9.01 3.02
C ASN A 91 -5.58 -7.89 1.98
N TYR A 92 -4.71 -8.04 0.98
CA TYR A 92 -4.57 -7.06 -0.08
C TYR A 92 -5.86 -6.87 -0.90
N THR A 93 -6.58 -7.97 -1.20
CA THR A 93 -7.84 -7.91 -1.93
C THR A 93 -8.95 -7.27 -1.11
N MET A 94 -9.03 -7.61 0.19
CA MET A 94 -10.04 -7.06 1.10
C MET A 94 -9.87 -5.56 1.33
N LEU A 95 -8.63 -5.10 1.54
CA LEU A 95 -8.34 -3.66 1.66
C LEU A 95 -8.83 -2.89 0.43
N ARG A 96 -8.47 -3.32 -0.77
CA ARG A 96 -8.93 -2.67 -2.00
C ARG A 96 -10.44 -2.66 -2.16
N ILE A 97 -11.10 -3.78 -1.86
CA ILE A 97 -12.57 -3.88 -1.96
C ILE A 97 -13.22 -2.97 -0.93
N SER A 98 -12.72 -2.93 0.31
CA SER A 98 -13.30 -2.10 1.37
C SER A 98 -13.16 -0.61 1.08
N GLU A 99 -12.01 -0.15 0.62
CA GLU A 99 -11.80 1.26 0.24
C GLU A 99 -12.72 1.67 -0.91
N GLU A 100 -12.77 0.88 -1.98
CA GLU A 100 -13.62 1.15 -3.13
C GLU A 100 -15.11 1.11 -2.80
N MET A 101 -15.55 0.17 -1.94
CA MET A 101 -16.94 0.09 -1.48
C MET A 101 -17.31 1.26 -0.57
N ILE A 102 -16.44 1.64 0.38
CA ILE A 102 -16.68 2.77 1.28
C ILE A 102 -16.80 4.06 0.47
N GLU A 103 -15.92 4.29 -0.50
CA GLU A 103 -15.97 5.48 -1.36
C GLU A 103 -17.28 5.54 -2.17
N LYS A 104 -17.65 4.44 -2.82
CA LYS A 104 -18.89 4.36 -3.64
C LYS A 104 -20.16 4.54 -2.82
N GLU A 105 -20.28 3.86 -1.69
CA GLU A 105 -21.47 3.96 -0.84
C GLU A 105 -21.57 5.33 -0.16
N SER A 106 -20.45 5.92 0.24
CA SER A 106 -20.41 7.28 0.80
C SER A 106 -20.91 8.31 -0.21
N VAL A 107 -20.48 8.22 -1.46
CA VAL A 107 -20.94 9.13 -2.53
C VAL A 107 -22.42 8.96 -2.81
N LYS A 108 -22.93 7.73 -2.92
CA LYS A 108 -24.37 7.46 -3.10
C LYS A 108 -25.20 8.03 -1.94
N TYR A 109 -24.74 7.85 -0.70
CA TYR A 109 -25.41 8.40 0.47
C TYR A 109 -25.47 9.93 0.42
N LEU A 110 -24.37 10.59 0.07
CA LEU A 110 -24.30 12.05 -0.04
C LEU A 110 -25.20 12.58 -1.16
N LEU A 111 -25.29 11.91 -2.31
CA LEU A 111 -26.20 12.28 -3.38
C LEU A 111 -27.67 12.17 -2.95
N ARG A 112 -28.06 11.10 -2.25
CA ARG A 112 -29.41 10.95 -1.68
C ARG A 112 -29.71 12.03 -0.66
N LEU A 113 -28.78 12.31 0.25
CA LEU A 113 -28.93 13.33 1.28
C LEU A 113 -29.10 14.72 0.65
N ARG A 114 -28.37 15.04 -0.41
CA ARG A 114 -28.50 16.30 -1.18
C ARG A 114 -29.92 16.48 -1.74
N ASN A 115 -30.53 15.41 -2.23
CA ASN A 115 -31.90 15.44 -2.79
C ASN A 115 -32.98 15.61 -1.70
N VAL A 116 -32.79 15.01 -0.53
CA VAL A 116 -33.73 15.07 0.61
C VAL A 116 -33.57 16.38 1.41
N ARG A 117 -32.37 16.94 1.45
CA ARG A 117 -32.01 18.13 2.23
C ARG A 117 -31.36 19.19 1.34
N PRO A 118 -32.19 19.90 0.51
CA PRO A 118 -31.66 20.89 -0.44
C PRO A 118 -30.85 22.02 0.19
N GLU A 119 -31.14 22.37 1.45
CA GLU A 119 -30.43 23.39 2.22
C GLU A 119 -28.97 23.02 2.51
N LEU A 120 -28.60 21.75 2.39
CA LEU A 120 -27.23 21.26 2.59
C LEU A 120 -26.46 21.07 1.28
N LYS A 121 -27.07 21.40 0.14
CA LYS A 121 -26.54 21.11 -1.20
C LYS A 121 -25.08 21.54 -1.39
N ASP A 122 -24.76 22.78 -1.05
CA ASP A 122 -23.41 23.33 -1.27
C ASP A 122 -22.38 22.64 -0.39
N MET A 123 -22.71 22.40 0.90
CA MET A 123 -21.85 21.67 1.81
C MET A 123 -21.58 20.25 1.36
N ILE A 124 -22.62 19.56 0.84
CA ILE A 124 -22.48 18.18 0.34
C ILE A 124 -21.64 18.15 -0.95
N ASN A 125 -21.84 19.09 -1.86
CA ASN A 125 -21.04 19.19 -3.08
C ASN A 125 -19.54 19.45 -2.76
N ASP A 126 -19.24 20.32 -1.80
CA ASP A 126 -17.87 20.57 -1.34
C ASP A 126 -17.24 19.33 -0.70
N LEU A 127 -18.01 18.57 0.08
CA LEU A 127 -17.56 17.32 0.69
C LEU A 127 -17.28 16.25 -0.37
N MET A 128 -18.18 16.10 -1.34
CA MET A 128 -18.01 15.16 -2.45
C MET A 128 -16.76 15.50 -3.30
N CYS A 129 -16.53 16.78 -3.57
CA CYS A 129 -15.33 17.25 -4.27
C CYS A 129 -14.04 16.83 -3.56
N LYS A 130 -14.01 16.92 -2.22
CA LYS A 130 -12.86 16.50 -1.40
C LYS A 130 -12.65 14.99 -1.42
N ILE A 131 -13.72 14.21 -1.38
CA ILE A 131 -13.65 12.73 -1.36
C ILE A 131 -13.28 12.19 -2.75
N THR A 132 -13.93 12.67 -3.80
CA THR A 132 -13.79 12.12 -5.16
C THR A 132 -12.70 12.77 -5.99
N MET A 133 -12.17 13.93 -5.56
CA MET A 133 -11.26 14.79 -6.35
C MET A 133 -11.84 15.22 -7.70
N ILE A 134 -13.17 15.19 -7.85
CA ILE A 134 -13.88 15.63 -9.04
C ILE A 134 -14.23 17.11 -8.90
N PRO A 135 -14.10 17.95 -9.97
CA PRO A 135 -14.48 19.35 -9.94
C PRO A 135 -15.93 19.56 -9.52
N LYS A 136 -16.20 20.64 -8.78
CA LYS A 136 -17.51 20.96 -8.21
C LYS A 136 -18.60 21.05 -9.29
N GLU A 137 -18.27 21.61 -10.45
CA GLU A 137 -19.17 21.79 -11.59
C GLU A 137 -19.71 20.44 -12.12
N GLN A 138 -18.88 19.40 -12.08
CA GLN A 138 -19.30 18.05 -12.49
C GLN A 138 -20.13 17.35 -11.41
N ILE A 139 -19.91 17.67 -10.14
CA ILE A 139 -20.67 17.13 -9.02
C ILE A 139 -22.07 17.76 -8.96
N GLU A 140 -22.19 19.04 -9.25
CA GLU A 140 -23.47 19.78 -9.23
C GLU A 140 -24.49 19.24 -10.22
N THR A 141 -24.03 18.71 -11.35
CA THR A 141 -24.87 18.14 -12.42
C THR A 141 -25.10 16.64 -12.27
N ALA A 142 -24.41 15.96 -11.35
CA ALA A 142 -24.55 14.53 -11.13
C ALA A 142 -25.85 14.20 -10.39
N ASP A 143 -26.57 13.19 -10.86
CA ASP A 143 -27.66 12.53 -10.15
C ASP A 143 -27.19 11.19 -9.55
N GLU A 144 -28.04 10.53 -8.76
CA GLU A 144 -27.67 9.27 -8.10
C GLU A 144 -27.49 8.09 -9.08
N PHE A 145 -27.91 8.23 -10.34
CA PHE A 145 -27.81 7.20 -11.38
C PHE A 145 -26.71 7.51 -12.41
N GLY A 146 -26.31 8.77 -12.56
CA GLY A 146 -25.37 9.24 -13.59
C GLY A 146 -23.90 9.36 -13.12
N PHE A 147 -23.60 9.08 -11.85
CA PHE A 147 -22.25 9.20 -11.33
C PHE A 147 -21.42 7.96 -11.69
N THR A 148 -20.75 8.00 -12.83
CA THR A 148 -19.75 6.99 -13.20
C THR A 148 -18.37 7.40 -12.67
N PHE A 149 -17.85 6.62 -11.74
CA PHE A 149 -16.45 6.72 -11.36
C PHE A 149 -15.59 6.45 -12.60
N GLY A 150 -14.99 7.49 -13.16
CA GLY A 150 -14.05 7.33 -14.27
C GLY A 150 -12.97 6.32 -13.90
N ASN A 151 -12.63 5.44 -14.87
CA ASN A 151 -11.56 4.46 -14.74
C ASN A 151 -10.24 5.17 -14.38
N ARG A 152 -9.96 5.39 -13.09
CA ARG A 152 -8.62 5.75 -12.66
C ARG A 152 -7.73 4.53 -12.88
N LYS A 153 -6.78 4.62 -13.80
CA LYS A 153 -5.70 3.65 -13.84
C LYS A 153 -4.98 3.73 -12.49
N PRO A 154 -4.77 2.61 -11.81
CA PRO A 154 -3.95 2.60 -10.60
C PRO A 154 -2.54 3.10 -10.95
N PHE A 155 -2.02 4.01 -10.13
CA PHE A 155 -0.64 4.48 -10.19
C PHE A 155 0.35 3.33 -9.97
#